data_b76487243b5f656765123b0439af38d4
#
_entry.id   b76487243b5f656765123b0439af38d4
#
_cell.length_a   1.000
_cell.length_b   1.000
_cell.length_c   1.000
_cell.angle_alpha   90.00
_cell.angle_beta   90.00
_cell.angle_gamma   90.00
#
_symmetry.space_group_name_H-M   'P 1'
#
loop_
_entity.id
_entity.type
_entity.pdbx_description
1 polymer ?
#
loop_
_entity_poly.entity_id
_entity_poly.type
_entity_poly.pdbx_seq_one_letter_code
_entity_poly.pdbx_strand_id
1 'polypeptide(L)'
;MSPRAPRPREAEARPPALPPAAPPDLDAMLKRLHLPTIRRLHAELAVQAEAEGMGYRAYLDTLVAEEIAHRAETRLRRAVRAARFPALRTIDDFNFTFQSALRRQMLGSYLGVELVADGRSAIFSGPTGTGKTHLVIALAYRALQHGYDARFVSADVMIGELSHAATLGTLDVALAPYLQPHVLVLDEIGYLAHAADAANVLYRVVNERYLRQLPILVTTNKPLAAWGHVLHDGDLAEAIIDRLLERGTHFEMRGRSYRTRHLQEIDGAPPADA
;
A
#
# COMPACT_ATOMS: atom_id res chain seq x y z
N MET A 1 -13.73 23.27 93.26
CA MET A 1 -13.42 22.40 92.11
C MET A 1 -13.07 23.28 90.93
N SER A 2 -11.78 23.50 90.65
CA SER A 2 -11.33 24.33 89.49
C SER A 2 -11.12 23.43 88.27
N PRO A 3 -11.52 23.88 87.06
CA PRO A 3 -11.34 23.08 85.85
C PRO A 3 -9.87 23.14 85.37
N ARG A 4 -9.36 21.98 85.03
CA ARG A 4 -7.99 21.74 84.55
C ARG A 4 -7.84 22.22 83.08
N ALA A 5 -6.86 23.08 82.84
CA ALA A 5 -6.54 23.61 81.50
C ALA A 5 -6.09 22.47 80.52
N PRO A 6 -6.43 22.54 79.21
CA PRO A 6 -6.01 21.55 78.22
C PRO A 6 -4.50 21.67 77.94
N ARG A 7 -3.86 20.55 77.77
CA ARG A 7 -2.42 20.43 77.37
C ARG A 7 -2.26 20.89 75.91
N PRO A 8 -1.16 21.57 75.59
CA PRO A 8 -0.87 21.92 74.20
C PRO A 8 -0.60 20.68 73.36
N ARG A 9 -1.23 20.60 72.20
CA ARG A 9 -0.95 19.57 71.20
C ARG A 9 0.49 19.77 70.70
N GLU A 10 1.31 18.72 70.85
CA GLU A 10 2.61 18.63 70.20
C GLU A 10 2.41 18.82 68.69
N ALA A 11 3.13 19.79 68.10
CA ALA A 11 3.15 19.98 66.65
C ALA A 11 3.83 18.76 66.02
N GLU A 12 3.07 17.98 65.26
CA GLU A 12 3.59 16.89 64.42
C GLU A 12 4.68 17.49 63.52
N ALA A 13 5.90 17.01 63.68
CA ALA A 13 7.04 17.37 62.88
C ALA A 13 6.74 17.00 61.42
N ARG A 14 6.72 17.95 60.55
CA ARG A 14 6.56 17.79 59.10
C ARG A 14 7.64 16.81 58.60
N PRO A 15 7.31 15.72 57.89
CA PRO A 15 8.32 14.81 57.37
C PRO A 15 9.35 15.57 56.54
N PRO A 16 10.64 15.19 56.58
CA PRO A 16 11.68 15.86 55.83
C PRO A 16 11.33 15.81 54.33
N ALA A 17 11.45 16.98 53.67
CA ALA A 17 11.23 17.06 52.22
C ALA A 17 12.18 16.09 51.52
N LEU A 18 11.62 15.23 50.68
CA LEU A 18 12.39 14.34 49.82
C LEU A 18 13.39 15.18 49.01
N PRO A 19 14.64 14.76 48.87
CA PRO A 19 15.61 15.46 48.04
C PRO A 19 15.04 15.60 46.61
N PRO A 20 15.28 16.73 45.93
CA PRO A 20 14.82 16.95 44.58
C PRO A 20 15.30 15.76 43.73
N ALA A 21 14.37 15.03 43.11
CA ALA A 21 14.71 13.97 42.19
C ALA A 21 15.66 14.52 41.13
N ALA A 22 16.75 13.82 40.84
CA ALA A 22 17.65 14.21 39.75
C ALA A 22 16.80 14.44 38.49
N PRO A 23 17.12 15.51 37.71
CA PRO A 23 16.34 15.80 36.51
C PRO A 23 16.28 14.53 35.63
N PRO A 24 15.10 14.16 35.18
CA PRO A 24 14.94 12.94 34.40
C PRO A 24 15.83 13.01 33.16
N ASP A 25 16.59 11.94 32.91
CA ASP A 25 17.42 11.82 31.72
C ASP A 25 16.57 11.95 30.46
N LEU A 26 16.79 12.99 29.66
CA LEU A 26 16.05 13.27 28.43
C LEU A 26 16.12 12.10 27.45
N ASP A 27 17.29 11.47 27.32
CA ASP A 27 17.48 10.31 26.44
C ASP A 27 16.58 9.13 26.85
N ALA A 28 16.52 8.86 28.16
CA ALA A 28 15.65 7.81 28.70
C ALA A 28 14.15 8.14 28.48
N MET A 29 13.75 9.41 28.63
CA MET A 29 12.37 9.84 28.37
C MET A 29 12.00 9.70 26.90
N LEU A 30 12.85 10.16 25.96
CA LEU A 30 12.63 10.04 24.54
C LEU A 30 12.57 8.58 24.08
N LYS A 31 13.41 7.71 24.66
CA LYS A 31 13.36 6.25 24.44
C LYS A 31 12.02 5.67 24.90
N ARG A 32 11.55 6.05 26.11
CA ARG A 32 10.26 5.59 26.64
C ARG A 32 9.07 6.04 25.79
N LEU A 33 9.13 7.23 25.20
CA LEU A 33 8.12 7.78 24.31
C LEU A 33 8.25 7.26 22.88
N HIS A 34 9.24 6.41 22.59
CA HIS A 34 9.50 5.89 21.25
C HIS A 34 9.71 7.00 20.19
N LEU A 35 10.55 8.01 20.53
CA LEU A 35 10.92 9.14 19.66
C LEU A 35 12.40 9.02 19.21
N PRO A 36 12.74 8.02 18.37
CA PRO A 36 14.14 7.72 18.04
C PRO A 36 14.81 8.82 17.22
N THR A 37 14.05 9.54 16.38
CA THR A 37 14.62 10.61 15.53
C THR A 37 14.92 11.83 16.36
N ILE A 38 13.99 12.28 17.20
CA ILE A 38 14.21 13.38 18.15
C ILE A 38 15.40 13.04 19.06
N ARG A 39 15.44 11.82 19.61
CA ARG A 39 16.53 11.34 20.46
C ARG A 39 17.91 11.45 19.79
N ARG A 40 17.97 11.18 18.48
CA ARG A 40 19.21 11.27 17.70
C ARG A 40 19.60 12.70 17.33
N LEU A 41 18.63 13.57 17.04
CA LEU A 41 18.85 14.87 16.43
C LEU A 41 18.80 16.05 17.41
N HIS A 42 18.18 15.92 18.60
CA HIS A 42 17.88 17.04 19.47
C HIS A 42 19.12 17.85 19.88
N ALA A 43 20.24 17.18 20.15
CA ALA A 43 21.46 17.85 20.61
C ALA A 43 22.15 18.64 19.49
N GLU A 44 22.23 18.07 18.28
CA GLU A 44 22.82 18.70 17.11
C GLU A 44 21.97 19.90 16.66
N LEU A 45 20.65 19.71 16.56
CA LEU A 45 19.72 20.78 16.20
C LEU A 45 19.65 21.88 17.26
N ALA A 46 19.91 21.61 18.56
CA ALA A 46 19.97 22.64 19.58
C ALA A 46 21.15 23.59 19.33
N VAL A 47 22.33 23.07 19.03
CA VAL A 47 23.52 23.89 18.72
C VAL A 47 23.28 24.73 17.46
N GLN A 48 22.66 24.14 16.44
CA GLN A 48 22.31 24.87 15.22
C GLN A 48 21.29 25.99 15.52
N ALA A 49 20.24 25.69 16.30
CA ALA A 49 19.20 26.62 16.67
C ALA A 49 19.76 27.82 17.45
N GLU A 50 20.72 27.58 18.35
CA GLU A 50 21.42 28.66 19.09
C GLU A 50 22.24 29.53 18.12
N ALA A 51 22.97 28.92 17.19
CA ALA A 51 23.79 29.67 16.23
C ALA A 51 22.96 30.52 15.26
N GLU A 52 21.77 30.05 14.90
CA GLU A 52 20.85 30.72 13.97
C GLU A 52 19.85 31.65 14.68
N GLY A 53 19.85 31.71 16.01
CA GLY A 53 18.88 32.48 16.79
C GLY A 53 17.44 31.98 16.66
N MET A 54 17.26 30.69 16.45
CA MET A 54 15.95 30.04 16.25
C MET A 54 15.14 30.09 17.57
N GLY A 55 13.86 30.47 17.47
CA GLY A 55 12.97 30.45 18.64
C GLY A 55 12.63 29.03 19.09
N TYR A 56 12.37 28.82 20.37
CA TYR A 56 12.07 27.49 20.96
C TYR A 56 10.95 26.75 20.26
N ARG A 57 9.92 27.44 19.79
CA ARG A 57 8.81 26.83 19.05
C ARG A 57 9.28 26.29 17.71
N ALA A 58 10.04 27.06 16.95
CA ALA A 58 10.56 26.62 15.65
C ALA A 58 11.51 25.44 15.80
N TYR A 59 12.35 25.42 16.83
CA TYR A 59 13.17 24.24 17.16
C TYR A 59 12.34 22.99 17.43
N LEU A 60 11.28 23.11 18.25
CA LEU A 60 10.39 21.98 18.53
C LEU A 60 9.63 21.52 17.28
N ASP A 61 9.12 22.47 16.49
CA ASP A 61 8.42 22.16 15.22
C ASP A 61 9.33 21.37 14.27
N THR A 62 10.61 21.75 14.15
CA THR A 62 11.60 21.03 13.34
C THR A 62 11.81 19.59 13.84
N LEU A 63 12.02 19.41 15.15
CA LEU A 63 12.21 18.07 15.73
C LEU A 63 11.01 17.15 15.52
N VAL A 64 9.80 17.69 15.72
CA VAL A 64 8.55 16.91 15.54
C VAL A 64 8.33 16.59 14.07
N ALA A 65 8.60 17.52 13.16
CA ALA A 65 8.49 17.30 11.72
C ALA A 65 9.43 16.18 11.25
N GLU A 66 10.69 16.15 11.71
CA GLU A 66 11.67 15.12 11.42
C GLU A 66 11.22 13.73 11.94
N GLU A 67 10.68 13.66 13.16
CA GLU A 67 10.14 12.41 13.71
C GLU A 67 8.97 11.87 12.88
N ILE A 68 8.03 12.75 12.47
CA ILE A 68 6.88 12.40 11.65
C ILE A 68 7.34 11.91 10.27
N ALA A 69 8.27 12.61 9.61
CA ALA A 69 8.82 12.24 8.32
C ALA A 69 9.50 10.87 8.36
N HIS A 70 10.34 10.63 9.36
CA HIS A 70 11.01 9.33 9.54
C HIS A 70 10.03 8.19 9.78
N ARG A 71 8.99 8.41 10.58
CA ARG A 71 7.93 7.41 10.81
C ARG A 71 7.17 7.09 9.53
N ALA A 72 6.81 8.12 8.76
CA ALA A 72 6.13 7.95 7.47
C ALA A 72 6.99 7.13 6.49
N GLU A 73 8.28 7.46 6.37
CA GLU A 73 9.23 6.72 5.54
C GLU A 73 9.39 5.25 5.98
N THR A 74 9.55 5.04 7.29
CA THR A 74 9.69 3.68 7.85
C THR A 74 8.44 2.84 7.61
N ARG A 75 7.24 3.44 7.79
CA ARG A 75 5.96 2.80 7.49
C ARG A 75 5.87 2.44 6.01
N LEU A 76 6.16 3.37 5.11
CA LEU A 76 6.12 3.13 3.67
C LEU A 76 7.09 2.01 3.26
N ARG A 77 8.32 2.02 3.78
CA ARG A 77 9.32 0.97 3.50
C ARG A 77 8.83 -0.42 3.94
N ARG A 78 8.17 -0.51 5.11
CA ARG A 78 7.56 -1.77 5.59
C ARG A 78 6.39 -2.20 4.70
N ALA A 79 5.51 -1.27 4.32
CA ALA A 79 4.37 -1.52 3.45
C ALA A 79 4.81 -2.02 2.05
N VAL A 80 5.85 -1.41 1.45
CA VAL A 80 6.44 -1.85 0.18
C VAL A 80 6.95 -3.29 0.26
N ARG A 81 7.64 -3.65 1.35
CA ARG A 81 8.10 -5.04 1.55
C ARG A 81 6.93 -6.02 1.69
N ALA A 82 5.91 -5.63 2.45
CA ALA A 82 4.72 -6.47 2.68
C ALA A 82 3.88 -6.65 1.40
N ALA A 83 3.87 -5.66 0.51
CA ALA A 83 3.15 -5.69 -0.76
C ALA A 83 3.68 -6.75 -1.73
N ARG A 84 4.93 -7.21 -1.59
CA ARG A 84 5.56 -8.24 -2.42
C ARG A 84 5.62 -7.89 -3.92
N PHE A 85 5.86 -6.63 -4.25
CA PHE A 85 6.09 -6.23 -5.64
C PHE A 85 7.34 -6.93 -6.20
N PRO A 86 7.29 -7.47 -7.43
CA PRO A 86 8.47 -8.06 -8.08
C PRO A 86 9.58 -7.03 -8.35
N ALA A 87 9.19 -5.78 -8.58
CA ALA A 87 10.05 -4.62 -8.67
C ALA A 87 9.23 -3.38 -8.33
N LEU A 88 9.82 -2.40 -7.64
CA LEU A 88 9.16 -1.13 -7.41
C LEU A 88 9.03 -0.37 -8.74
N ARG A 89 7.83 0.15 -9.01
CA ARG A 89 7.50 0.97 -10.18
C ARG A 89 6.72 2.18 -9.72
N THR A 90 7.03 3.33 -10.31
CA THR A 90 6.31 4.58 -10.04
C THR A 90 5.56 5.06 -11.27
N ILE A 91 4.57 5.93 -11.08
CA ILE A 91 3.82 6.52 -12.19
C ILE A 91 4.71 7.48 -13.01
N ASP A 92 5.73 8.06 -12.37
CA ASP A 92 6.63 9.01 -12.99
C ASP A 92 7.67 8.31 -13.90
N ASP A 93 7.95 7.02 -13.64
CA ASP A 93 8.78 6.17 -14.49
C ASP A 93 8.04 5.63 -15.72
N PHE A 94 6.72 5.83 -15.82
CA PHE A 94 5.93 5.32 -16.93
C PHE A 94 5.98 6.25 -18.14
N ASN A 95 6.35 5.71 -19.30
CA ASN A 95 6.43 6.48 -20.53
C ASN A 95 5.07 6.55 -21.25
N PHE A 96 4.28 7.59 -20.93
CA PHE A 96 2.98 7.85 -21.56
C PHE A 96 3.08 8.27 -23.02
N THR A 97 4.23 8.79 -23.48
CA THR A 97 4.44 9.14 -24.87
C THR A 97 4.56 7.90 -25.74
N PHE A 98 5.27 6.88 -25.24
CA PHE A 98 5.36 5.58 -25.91
C PHE A 98 4.02 4.84 -25.89
N GLN A 99 3.25 4.94 -24.81
CA GLN A 99 1.95 4.30 -24.65
C GLN A 99 0.82 5.32 -24.90
N SER A 100 0.59 5.65 -26.17
CA SER A 100 -0.37 6.70 -26.58
C SER A 100 -1.84 6.36 -26.33
N ALA A 101 -2.18 5.08 -26.19
CA ALA A 101 -3.55 4.64 -25.89
C ALA A 101 -4.03 5.03 -24.48
N LEU A 102 -3.10 5.33 -23.55
CA LEU A 102 -3.40 5.70 -22.18
C LEU A 102 -2.79 7.06 -21.83
N ARG A 103 -3.62 7.98 -21.39
CA ARG A 103 -3.17 9.29 -20.88
C ARG A 103 -3.14 9.29 -19.35
N ARG A 104 -2.15 9.97 -18.74
CA ARG A 104 -2.05 10.10 -17.28
C ARG A 104 -3.35 10.62 -16.63
N GLN A 105 -4.04 11.53 -17.32
CA GLN A 105 -5.32 12.09 -16.86
C GLN A 105 -6.43 11.04 -16.68
N MET A 106 -6.41 9.96 -17.49
CA MET A 106 -7.38 8.86 -17.36
C MET A 106 -7.21 8.07 -16.06
N LEU A 107 -6.03 8.15 -15.43
CA LEU A 107 -5.72 7.51 -14.16
C LEU A 107 -5.99 8.41 -12.95
N GLY A 108 -6.53 9.63 -13.14
CA GLY A 108 -6.64 10.65 -12.08
C GLY A 108 -7.21 10.13 -10.76
N SER A 109 -8.39 9.51 -10.80
CA SER A 109 -9.05 8.95 -9.61
C SER A 109 -8.38 7.69 -9.02
N TYR A 110 -7.44 7.08 -9.75
CA TYR A 110 -6.66 5.94 -9.31
C TYR A 110 -5.32 6.35 -8.65
N LEU A 111 -4.92 7.61 -8.81
CA LEU A 111 -3.67 8.14 -8.26
C LEU A 111 -3.85 8.77 -6.87
N GLY A 112 -5.08 9.03 -6.47
CA GLY A 112 -5.44 9.62 -5.19
C GLY A 112 -5.93 8.58 -4.16
N VAL A 113 -6.50 9.08 -3.09
CA VAL A 113 -7.13 8.29 -2.03
C VAL A 113 -8.43 7.62 -2.50
N GLU A 114 -9.03 8.14 -3.57
CA GLU A 114 -10.30 7.69 -4.16
C GLU A 114 -10.22 6.25 -4.66
N LEU A 115 -9.03 5.78 -5.05
CA LEU A 115 -8.81 4.37 -5.39
C LEU A 115 -9.34 3.45 -4.28
N VAL A 116 -9.01 3.76 -3.02
CA VAL A 116 -9.41 2.94 -1.87
C VAL A 116 -10.73 3.43 -1.26
N ALA A 117 -10.91 4.75 -1.14
CA ALA A 117 -12.10 5.32 -0.51
C ALA A 117 -13.40 4.96 -1.25
N ASP A 118 -13.34 4.91 -2.59
CA ASP A 118 -14.50 4.57 -3.43
C ASP A 118 -14.49 3.07 -3.87
N GLY A 119 -13.48 2.31 -3.48
CA GLY A 119 -13.34 0.89 -3.86
C GLY A 119 -13.17 0.67 -5.37
N ARG A 120 -12.42 1.55 -6.06
CA ARG A 120 -12.30 1.57 -7.54
C ARG A 120 -11.40 0.49 -8.06
N SER A 121 -11.95 -0.56 -8.63
CA SER A 121 -11.17 -1.58 -9.34
C SER A 121 -10.74 -1.12 -10.73
N ALA A 122 -9.69 -1.73 -11.29
CA ALA A 122 -9.26 -1.48 -12.66
C ALA A 122 -8.78 -2.75 -13.33
N ILE A 123 -9.13 -2.93 -14.61
CA ILE A 123 -8.63 -4.00 -15.46
C ILE A 123 -7.77 -3.37 -16.56
N PHE A 124 -6.50 -3.77 -16.61
CA PHE A 124 -5.57 -3.39 -17.69
C PHE A 124 -5.40 -4.56 -18.63
N SER A 125 -5.98 -4.48 -19.83
CA SER A 125 -5.86 -5.51 -20.86
C SER A 125 -4.95 -5.07 -22.00
N GLY A 126 -4.40 -6.02 -22.76
CA GLY A 126 -3.61 -5.74 -23.96
C GLY A 126 -2.37 -6.59 -24.12
N PRO A 127 -1.60 -6.42 -25.22
CA PRO A 127 -0.44 -7.24 -25.53
C PRO A 127 0.64 -7.25 -24.45
N THR A 128 1.48 -8.28 -24.46
CA THR A 128 2.63 -8.36 -23.55
C THR A 128 3.62 -7.22 -23.81
N GLY A 129 4.22 -6.68 -22.73
CA GLY A 129 5.22 -5.62 -22.83
C GLY A 129 4.66 -4.20 -22.93
N THR A 130 3.34 -4.00 -22.94
CA THR A 130 2.71 -2.67 -23.01
C THR A 130 2.74 -1.86 -21.71
N GLY A 131 3.24 -2.45 -20.60
CA GLY A 131 3.40 -1.76 -19.32
C GLY A 131 2.27 -1.96 -18.31
N LYS A 132 1.35 -2.92 -18.52
CA LYS A 132 0.23 -3.22 -17.60
C LYS A 132 0.67 -3.44 -16.16
N THR A 133 1.59 -4.39 -15.94
CA THR A 133 2.14 -4.70 -14.62
C THR A 133 2.84 -3.49 -13.99
N HIS A 134 3.53 -2.66 -14.79
CA HIS A 134 4.13 -1.41 -14.31
C HIS A 134 3.07 -0.49 -13.72
N LEU A 135 1.96 -0.28 -14.43
CA LEU A 135 0.89 0.63 -14.00
C LEU A 135 0.20 0.15 -12.73
N VAL A 136 -0.19 -1.13 -12.65
CA VAL A 136 -0.87 -1.63 -11.45
C VAL A 136 0.03 -1.58 -10.20
N ILE A 137 1.33 -1.83 -10.37
CA ILE A 137 2.32 -1.64 -9.27
C ILE A 137 2.43 -0.16 -8.91
N ALA A 138 2.50 0.75 -9.89
CA ALA A 138 2.61 2.18 -9.64
C ALA A 138 1.37 2.74 -8.92
N LEU A 139 0.17 2.31 -9.30
CA LEU A 139 -1.08 2.68 -8.62
C LEU A 139 -1.15 2.12 -7.19
N ALA A 140 -0.79 0.85 -7.00
CA ALA A 140 -0.72 0.24 -5.67
C ALA A 140 0.34 0.94 -4.79
N TYR A 141 1.49 1.32 -5.36
CA TYR A 141 2.51 2.09 -4.64
C TYR A 141 2.00 3.48 -4.21
N ARG A 142 1.21 4.17 -5.06
CA ARG A 142 0.54 5.42 -4.66
C ARG A 142 -0.39 5.20 -3.47
N ALA A 143 -1.15 4.11 -3.45
CA ALA A 143 -1.98 3.77 -2.29
C ALA A 143 -1.14 3.58 -1.00
N LEU A 144 0.04 2.90 -1.09
CA LEU A 144 0.97 2.79 0.05
C LEU A 144 1.46 4.17 0.54
N GLN A 145 1.75 5.10 -0.38
CA GLN A 145 2.16 6.48 -0.03
C GLN A 145 1.04 7.23 0.71
N HIS A 146 -0.22 6.96 0.39
CA HIS A 146 -1.39 7.49 1.10
C HIS A 146 -1.70 6.75 2.41
N GLY A 147 -0.90 5.73 2.76
CA GLY A 147 -1.02 5.03 4.03
C GLY A 147 -1.90 3.79 4.03
N TYR A 148 -2.34 3.36 2.88
CA TYR A 148 -3.05 2.09 2.69
C TYR A 148 -2.07 0.93 2.56
N ASP A 149 -2.57 -0.30 2.66
CA ASP A 149 -1.80 -1.52 2.42
C ASP A 149 -2.13 -2.09 1.04
N ALA A 150 -1.17 -2.78 0.44
CA ALA A 150 -1.35 -3.46 -0.84
C ALA A 150 -0.72 -4.86 -0.83
N ARG A 151 -1.23 -5.73 -1.67
CA ARG A 151 -0.69 -7.06 -1.94
C ARG A 151 -0.62 -7.28 -3.44
N PHE A 152 0.55 -7.68 -3.92
CA PHE A 152 0.76 -8.15 -5.28
C PHE A 152 0.85 -9.67 -5.31
N VAL A 153 0.20 -10.29 -6.30
CA VAL A 153 0.28 -11.72 -6.58
C VAL A 153 -0.06 -11.98 -8.04
N SER A 154 0.57 -12.96 -8.68
CA SER A 154 0.08 -13.47 -9.96
C SER A 154 -1.20 -14.29 -9.76
N ALA A 155 -2.12 -14.22 -10.70
CA ALA A 155 -3.39 -14.94 -10.61
C ALA A 155 -3.17 -16.46 -10.47
N ASP A 156 -2.19 -17.00 -11.19
CA ASP A 156 -1.84 -18.43 -11.15
C ASP A 156 -1.40 -18.88 -9.74
N VAL A 157 -0.51 -18.12 -9.11
CA VAL A 157 -0.04 -18.40 -7.73
C VAL A 157 -1.19 -18.34 -6.73
N MET A 158 -2.02 -17.29 -6.79
CA MET A 158 -3.16 -17.16 -5.88
C MET A 158 -4.15 -18.31 -6.02
N ILE A 159 -4.51 -18.63 -7.26
CA ILE A 159 -5.45 -19.71 -7.55
C ILE A 159 -4.88 -21.05 -7.09
N GLY A 160 -3.60 -21.33 -7.37
CA GLY A 160 -2.94 -22.56 -6.93
C GLY A 160 -2.93 -22.71 -5.40
N GLU A 161 -2.55 -21.63 -4.67
CA GLU A 161 -2.56 -21.64 -3.20
C GLU A 161 -3.96 -21.86 -2.63
N LEU A 162 -4.97 -21.18 -3.17
CA LEU A 162 -6.35 -21.26 -2.67
C LEU A 162 -7.04 -22.57 -3.05
N SER A 163 -6.82 -23.08 -4.26
CA SER A 163 -7.33 -24.41 -4.68
C SER A 163 -6.76 -25.52 -3.81
N HIS A 164 -5.44 -25.47 -3.53
CA HIS A 164 -4.84 -26.42 -2.60
C HIS A 164 -5.42 -26.30 -1.19
N ALA A 165 -5.59 -25.08 -0.66
CA ALA A 165 -6.22 -24.86 0.63
C ALA A 165 -7.68 -25.35 0.69
N ALA A 166 -8.42 -25.26 -0.42
CA ALA A 166 -9.77 -25.78 -0.54
C ALA A 166 -9.80 -27.30 -0.37
N THR A 167 -8.86 -28.03 -0.99
CA THR A 167 -8.77 -29.50 -0.83
C THR A 167 -8.44 -29.92 0.60
N LEU A 168 -7.73 -29.06 1.36
CA LEU A 168 -7.38 -29.29 2.76
C LEU A 168 -8.44 -28.79 3.76
N GLY A 169 -9.54 -28.17 3.30
CA GLY A 169 -10.55 -27.57 4.17
C GLY A 169 -10.07 -26.31 4.94
N THR A 170 -8.99 -25.67 4.49
CA THR A 170 -8.37 -24.50 5.15
C THR A 170 -8.53 -23.22 4.34
N LEU A 171 -9.44 -23.19 3.38
CA LEU A 171 -9.62 -22.08 2.43
C LEU A 171 -9.88 -20.74 3.12
N ASP A 172 -10.68 -20.71 4.19
CA ASP A 172 -11.01 -19.47 4.90
C ASP A 172 -9.77 -18.79 5.53
N VAL A 173 -8.82 -19.60 6.01
CA VAL A 173 -7.55 -19.08 6.54
C VAL A 173 -6.64 -18.60 5.40
N ALA A 174 -6.60 -19.35 4.30
CA ALA A 174 -5.77 -19.02 3.14
C ALA A 174 -6.25 -17.78 2.38
N LEU A 175 -7.51 -17.40 2.50
CA LEU A 175 -8.07 -16.17 1.91
C LEU A 175 -7.58 -14.89 2.60
N ALA A 176 -7.20 -14.94 3.88
CA ALA A 176 -6.87 -13.75 4.65
C ALA A 176 -5.83 -12.82 3.99
N PRO A 177 -4.69 -13.31 3.44
CA PRO A 177 -3.70 -12.47 2.77
C PRO A 177 -4.21 -11.72 1.54
N TYR A 178 -5.31 -12.17 0.94
CA TYR A 178 -5.93 -11.57 -0.24
C TYR A 178 -7.13 -10.68 0.09
N LEU A 179 -7.70 -10.81 1.29
CA LEU A 179 -8.87 -10.06 1.75
C LEU A 179 -8.54 -8.95 2.74
N GLN A 180 -7.40 -8.99 3.43
CA GLN A 180 -7.01 -7.98 4.41
C GLN A 180 -6.42 -6.70 3.78
N PRO A 181 -5.52 -6.76 2.77
CA PRO A 181 -4.93 -5.55 2.20
C PRO A 181 -6.00 -4.68 1.54
N HIS A 182 -5.86 -3.35 1.66
CA HIS A 182 -6.77 -2.40 1.02
C HIS A 182 -6.78 -2.59 -0.49
N VAL A 183 -5.62 -2.72 -1.13
CA VAL A 183 -5.49 -2.93 -2.59
C VAL A 183 -4.93 -4.32 -2.88
N LEU A 184 -5.61 -5.09 -3.72
CA LEU A 184 -5.09 -6.33 -4.26
C LEU A 184 -4.69 -6.11 -5.73
N VAL A 185 -3.48 -6.50 -6.08
CA VAL A 185 -3.00 -6.56 -7.46
C VAL A 185 -2.98 -8.02 -7.88
N LEU A 186 -3.79 -8.35 -8.90
CA LEU A 186 -3.83 -9.65 -9.57
C LEU A 186 -3.18 -9.52 -10.95
N ASP A 187 -1.97 -10.01 -11.08
CA ASP A 187 -1.22 -9.92 -12.32
C ASP A 187 -1.43 -11.16 -13.19
N GLU A 188 -1.55 -10.96 -14.52
CA GLU A 188 -1.58 -11.98 -15.54
C GLU A 188 -2.78 -12.96 -15.48
N ILE A 189 -4.02 -12.46 -15.32
CA ILE A 189 -5.20 -13.30 -15.57
C ILE A 189 -5.22 -13.66 -17.07
N GLY A 190 -5.00 -14.93 -17.38
CA GLY A 190 -4.95 -15.39 -18.79
C GLY A 190 -3.98 -16.54 -19.05
N TYR A 191 -3.16 -16.89 -18.07
CA TYR A 191 -2.30 -18.08 -18.07
C TYR A 191 -2.62 -18.97 -16.86
N LEU A 192 -3.89 -19.32 -16.71
CA LEU A 192 -4.31 -20.18 -15.60
C LEU A 192 -4.10 -21.63 -16.01
N ALA A 193 -3.05 -22.25 -15.50
CA ALA A 193 -2.77 -23.65 -15.74
C ALA A 193 -3.74 -24.53 -14.95
N HIS A 194 -4.74 -25.12 -15.64
CA HIS A 194 -5.40 -26.38 -15.29
C HIS A 194 -6.02 -26.54 -13.88
N ALA A 195 -6.36 -25.50 -13.14
CA ALA A 195 -7.12 -25.65 -11.91
C ALA A 195 -8.61 -25.75 -12.23
N ALA A 196 -9.21 -26.92 -12.07
CA ALA A 196 -10.65 -27.13 -12.27
C ALA A 196 -11.54 -26.15 -11.50
N ASP A 197 -11.05 -25.65 -10.36
CA ASP A 197 -11.76 -24.71 -9.49
C ASP A 197 -11.33 -23.25 -9.64
N ALA A 198 -10.52 -22.92 -10.68
CA ALA A 198 -9.96 -21.58 -10.85
C ALA A 198 -11.03 -20.48 -10.85
N ALA A 199 -12.14 -20.70 -11.57
CA ALA A 199 -13.25 -19.75 -11.63
C ALA A 199 -13.89 -19.52 -10.26
N ASN A 200 -14.19 -20.60 -9.53
CA ASN A 200 -14.82 -20.54 -8.21
C ASN A 200 -13.94 -19.81 -7.19
N VAL A 201 -12.65 -20.13 -7.17
CA VAL A 201 -11.69 -19.51 -6.24
C VAL A 201 -11.52 -18.03 -6.56
N LEU A 202 -11.35 -17.67 -7.82
CA LEU A 202 -11.22 -16.28 -8.25
C LEU A 202 -12.52 -15.50 -7.97
N TYR A 203 -13.68 -16.07 -8.29
CA TYR A 203 -14.97 -15.49 -7.98
C TYR A 203 -15.12 -15.21 -6.47
N ARG A 204 -14.73 -16.17 -5.62
CA ARG A 204 -14.81 -15.99 -4.17
C ARG A 204 -13.98 -14.80 -3.70
N VAL A 205 -12.74 -14.65 -4.15
CA VAL A 205 -11.88 -13.51 -3.82
C VAL A 205 -12.50 -12.20 -4.31
N VAL A 206 -12.93 -12.16 -5.57
CA VAL A 206 -13.53 -10.94 -6.17
C VAL A 206 -14.81 -10.56 -5.45
N ASN A 207 -15.71 -11.52 -5.19
CA ASN A 207 -16.98 -11.28 -4.50
C ASN A 207 -16.79 -10.78 -3.06
N GLU A 208 -15.91 -11.41 -2.28
CA GLU A 208 -15.62 -10.97 -0.92
C GLU A 208 -15.05 -9.54 -0.87
N ARG A 209 -14.15 -9.20 -1.80
CA ARG A 209 -13.61 -7.85 -1.90
C ARG A 209 -14.63 -6.84 -2.39
N TYR A 210 -15.47 -7.22 -3.36
CA TYR A 210 -16.58 -6.40 -3.85
C TYR A 210 -17.54 -6.02 -2.71
N LEU A 211 -17.96 -6.99 -1.88
CA LEU A 211 -18.85 -6.75 -0.73
C LEU A 211 -18.21 -5.81 0.32
N ARG A 212 -16.89 -5.85 0.46
CA ARG A 212 -16.13 -4.99 1.39
C ARG A 212 -15.68 -3.67 0.75
N GLN A 213 -16.01 -3.43 -0.51
CA GLN A 213 -15.59 -2.26 -1.29
C GLN A 213 -14.06 -2.09 -1.35
N LEU A 214 -13.33 -3.20 -1.43
CA LEU A 214 -11.87 -3.22 -1.53
C LEU A 214 -11.45 -3.36 -3.00
N PRO A 215 -10.68 -2.41 -3.57
CA PRO A 215 -10.30 -2.42 -4.97
C PRO A 215 -9.40 -3.59 -5.34
N ILE A 216 -9.56 -4.03 -6.59
CA ILE A 216 -8.67 -5.00 -7.24
C ILE A 216 -8.12 -4.36 -8.52
N LEU A 217 -6.79 -4.36 -8.66
CA LEU A 217 -6.09 -3.95 -9.88
C LEU A 217 -5.68 -5.22 -10.63
N VAL A 218 -6.23 -5.40 -11.81
CA VAL A 218 -6.05 -6.63 -12.60
C VAL A 218 -5.25 -6.35 -13.86
N THR A 219 -4.35 -7.25 -14.24
CA THR A 219 -3.77 -7.26 -15.58
C THR A 219 -4.13 -8.53 -16.33
N THR A 220 -4.30 -8.40 -17.64
CA THR A 220 -4.54 -9.54 -18.53
C THR A 220 -3.96 -9.27 -19.92
N ASN A 221 -3.52 -10.30 -20.60
CA ASN A 221 -3.16 -10.24 -22.01
C ASN A 221 -4.29 -10.80 -22.92
N LYS A 222 -5.41 -11.21 -22.34
CA LYS A 222 -6.57 -11.71 -23.05
C LYS A 222 -7.67 -10.65 -23.10
N PRO A 223 -8.44 -10.57 -24.18
CA PRO A 223 -9.65 -9.75 -24.19
C PRO A 223 -10.64 -10.29 -23.14
N LEU A 224 -11.46 -9.40 -22.54
CA LEU A 224 -12.42 -9.82 -21.51
C LEU A 224 -13.41 -10.89 -22.02
N ALA A 225 -13.82 -10.79 -23.29
CA ALA A 225 -14.68 -11.80 -23.91
C ALA A 225 -14.09 -13.22 -23.94
N ALA A 226 -12.76 -13.35 -23.79
CA ALA A 226 -12.10 -14.66 -23.75
C ALA A 226 -11.97 -15.25 -22.33
N TRP A 227 -12.38 -14.50 -21.27
CA TRP A 227 -12.23 -14.98 -19.89
C TRP A 227 -13.03 -16.23 -19.59
N GLY A 228 -14.19 -16.44 -20.24
CA GLY A 228 -14.94 -17.68 -20.12
C GLY A 228 -14.12 -18.92 -20.53
N HIS A 229 -13.33 -18.79 -21.60
CA HIS A 229 -12.41 -19.86 -22.01
C HIS A 229 -11.21 -20.03 -21.08
N VAL A 230 -10.67 -18.90 -20.56
CA VAL A 230 -9.52 -18.90 -19.63
C VAL A 230 -9.88 -19.56 -18.31
N LEU A 231 -11.09 -19.28 -17.80
CA LEU A 231 -11.60 -19.78 -16.53
C LEU A 231 -12.38 -21.09 -16.65
N HIS A 232 -12.62 -21.57 -17.88
CA HIS A 232 -13.45 -22.73 -18.19
C HIS A 232 -14.89 -22.64 -17.64
N ASP A 233 -15.36 -21.41 -17.38
CA ASP A 233 -16.70 -21.12 -16.88
C ASP A 233 -17.12 -19.73 -17.36
N GLY A 234 -18.08 -19.68 -18.29
CA GLY A 234 -18.56 -18.42 -18.89
C GLY A 234 -19.35 -17.58 -17.92
N ASP A 235 -20.21 -18.20 -17.13
CA ASP A 235 -21.12 -17.50 -16.21
C ASP A 235 -20.34 -16.85 -15.05
N LEU A 236 -19.39 -17.60 -14.46
CA LEU A 236 -18.52 -17.06 -13.43
C LEU A 236 -17.58 -15.98 -13.97
N ALA A 237 -17.08 -16.14 -15.21
CA ALA A 237 -16.24 -15.11 -15.84
C ALA A 237 -17.00 -13.79 -16.02
N GLU A 238 -18.25 -13.85 -16.49
CA GLU A 238 -19.12 -12.69 -16.63
C GLU A 238 -19.39 -12.03 -15.27
N ALA A 239 -19.74 -12.84 -14.27
CA ALA A 239 -19.99 -12.36 -12.91
C ALA A 239 -18.75 -11.72 -12.24
N ILE A 240 -17.53 -12.19 -12.53
CA ILE A 240 -16.28 -11.61 -12.08
C ILE A 240 -16.05 -10.24 -12.73
N ILE A 241 -16.20 -10.17 -14.07
CA ILE A 241 -16.02 -8.95 -14.84
C ILE A 241 -17.01 -7.87 -14.39
N ASP A 242 -18.28 -8.23 -14.22
CA ASP A 242 -19.33 -7.34 -13.78
C ASP A 242 -18.97 -6.68 -12.43
N ARG A 243 -18.58 -7.48 -11.42
CA ARG A 243 -18.16 -6.95 -10.10
C ARG A 243 -16.93 -6.07 -10.15
N LEU A 244 -15.97 -6.41 -11.01
CA LEU A 244 -14.75 -5.60 -11.16
C LEU A 244 -15.05 -4.26 -11.84
N LEU A 245 -16.04 -4.20 -12.74
CA LEU A 245 -16.35 -3.01 -13.54
C LEU A 245 -17.49 -2.17 -12.97
N GLU A 246 -18.31 -2.67 -12.06
CA GLU A 246 -19.40 -1.89 -11.45
C GLU A 246 -18.89 -0.56 -10.84
N ARG A 247 -17.74 -0.61 -10.15
CA ARG A 247 -17.04 0.56 -9.60
C ARG A 247 -15.65 0.74 -10.20
N GLY A 248 -15.42 0.13 -11.35
CA GLY A 248 -14.11 0.04 -11.95
C GLY A 248 -14.06 0.59 -13.37
N THR A 249 -12.85 0.56 -13.93
CA THR A 249 -12.59 0.98 -15.30
C THR A 249 -11.76 -0.08 -16.02
N HIS A 250 -12.12 -0.35 -17.26
CA HIS A 250 -11.32 -1.16 -18.16
C HIS A 250 -10.42 -0.23 -19.01
N PHE A 251 -9.11 -0.43 -18.89
CA PHE A 251 -8.08 0.25 -19.68
C PHE A 251 -7.50 -0.73 -20.71
N GLU A 252 -7.84 -0.52 -21.97
CA GLU A 252 -7.26 -1.30 -23.06
C GLU A 252 -5.95 -0.66 -23.52
N MET A 253 -4.83 -1.36 -23.30
CA MET A 253 -3.51 -0.91 -23.69
C MET A 253 -3.17 -1.47 -25.07
N ARG A 254 -2.86 -0.59 -26.01
CA ARG A 254 -2.53 -0.94 -27.39
C ARG A 254 -1.09 -0.52 -27.70
N GLY A 255 -0.53 -1.07 -28.77
CA GLY A 255 0.78 -0.68 -29.24
C GLY A 255 1.88 -1.72 -29.03
N ARG A 256 3.11 -1.29 -29.28
CA ARG A 256 4.28 -2.16 -29.30
C ARG A 256 4.79 -2.49 -27.89
N SER A 257 5.58 -3.57 -27.79
CA SER A 257 6.26 -3.91 -26.55
C SER A 257 7.37 -2.91 -26.21
N TYR A 258 7.28 -2.30 -25.03
CA TYR A 258 8.35 -1.44 -24.51
C TYR A 258 9.64 -2.22 -24.20
N ARG A 259 9.52 -3.53 -23.92
CA ARG A 259 10.67 -4.40 -23.62
C ARG A 259 11.55 -4.65 -24.84
N THR A 260 10.96 -4.72 -26.02
CA THR A 260 11.66 -5.03 -27.30
C THR A 260 11.91 -3.77 -28.16
N ARG A 261 11.71 -2.56 -27.63
CA ARG A 261 11.89 -1.31 -28.38
C ARG A 261 13.29 -1.17 -29.00
N HIS A 262 14.32 -1.67 -28.32
CA HIS A 262 15.71 -1.59 -28.80
C HIS A 262 16.01 -2.52 -29.99
N LEU A 263 15.28 -3.64 -30.11
CA LEU A 263 15.51 -4.59 -31.20
C LEU A 263 15.10 -4.02 -32.56
N GLN A 264 14.14 -3.09 -32.57
CA GLN A 264 13.63 -2.46 -33.79
C GLN A 264 14.49 -1.28 -34.29
N GLU A 265 15.26 -0.65 -33.39
CA GLU A 265 16.25 0.36 -33.76
C GLU A 265 17.45 -0.24 -34.51
N ILE A 266 17.72 -1.55 -34.31
CA ILE A 266 18.80 -2.27 -34.95
C ILE A 266 18.42 -2.75 -36.36
N ASP A 267 17.15 -3.11 -36.58
CA ASP A 267 16.67 -3.69 -37.85
C ASP A 267 16.24 -2.65 -38.90
N GLY A 268 16.33 -1.35 -38.64
CA GLY A 268 16.11 -0.28 -39.63
C GLY A 268 14.75 -0.29 -40.34
N ALA A 269 13.74 -0.95 -39.77
CA ALA A 269 12.41 -1.03 -40.38
C ALA A 269 11.65 0.31 -40.19
N PRO A 270 11.14 0.93 -41.25
CA PRO A 270 10.36 2.16 -41.16
C PRO A 270 9.08 1.92 -40.35
N PRO A 271 8.56 2.96 -39.66
CA PRO A 271 7.32 2.85 -38.92
C PRO A 271 6.17 2.42 -39.84
N ALA A 272 5.50 1.35 -39.51
CA ALA A 272 4.27 0.95 -40.16
C ALA A 272 3.15 1.84 -39.62
N ASP A 273 3.01 3.03 -40.21
CA ASP A 273 1.83 3.89 -40.11
C ASP A 273 1.67 4.65 -41.41
N ALA A 274 0.68 4.25 -42.14
CA ALA A 274 -0.11 5.09 -43.01
C ALA A 274 -1.58 4.78 -42.75
#